data_14cae579a6e0a44c0565c2636adf057a
#
_entry.id   14cae579a6e0a44c0565c2636adf057a
#
_cell.length_a   1.000
_cell.length_b   1.000
_cell.length_c   1.000
_cell.angle_alpha   90.00
_cell.angle_beta   90.00
_cell.angle_gamma   90.00
#
_symmetry.space_group_name_H-M   'P 1'
#
loop_
_entity.id
_entity.type
_entity.pdbx_description
1 polymer ?
#
loop_
_entity_poly.entity_id
_entity_poly.type
_entity_poly.pdbx_seq_one_letter_code
_entity_poly.pdbx_strand_id
1 'polypeptide(L)'
;MSNDGENQNLYLKEEVYFEPLFNQWYAWPYLIPPVTAARYTDKTHLRIMKSFVNNYKLHILAAQESELSGGEFLNCSESEVEEIKSLIDRTETHYHDFLELSKAVSQLDKLLLNHTQGTSLEPLYQQVPDLLKGYVELTFDRHHRAGFRLLEPLLYQSKFYQPQLQTLSFGLMSKVNERPFVLSTPRLADDDHQQVNTHFNDRFVDEIFKSRTQPLSRTQVDALFAGKELSGGLAYEDLFTTQPPTHKPENVKDGVLLRYLGHAGFMVQSEYVTILIDPIIATRDEKIKDDIVSFTQLPDFIDYVCLTHTHQDHVNFETLLQLRHKIGKIIVPKNNGGELQDPSLKLMLQKLQFDTIEVDECEQLAIHSGIITSIPFFGEHGDLNIRSKSAWTIELEGKKLFFGADSANPDVNLYKHLTPYLTDLDVYAIGMECVGAPYTWLYGALCTAKVPNTIKDTRRLNGSDASQASEVVELIKPKHIFVYALGMEPWYKYFMGIEYNENSEQVQQIKQFSQTTQQWDIQVESLFAKRDLFLPNLG
;
A
#
# COMPACT_ATOMS: atom_id res chain seq x y z
N MET A 1 -23.99 -17.73 -41.38
CA MET A 1 -23.05 -17.91 -40.28
C MET A 1 -23.72 -17.28 -39.08
N SER A 2 -23.99 -18.09 -38.07
CA SER A 2 -24.89 -17.80 -36.97
C SER A 2 -24.39 -16.68 -36.05
N ASN A 3 -25.27 -15.78 -35.63
CA ASN A 3 -25.09 -14.70 -34.63
C ASN A 3 -24.82 -15.22 -33.20
N ASP A 4 -24.31 -16.44 -33.03
CA ASP A 4 -24.15 -17.08 -31.73
C ASP A 4 -22.96 -16.51 -30.91
N GLY A 5 -22.05 -15.74 -31.53
CA GLY A 5 -20.89 -15.15 -30.85
C GLY A 5 -21.18 -13.81 -30.15
N GLU A 6 -22.24 -13.07 -30.54
CA GLU A 6 -22.51 -11.73 -30.01
C GLU A 6 -23.18 -11.73 -28.61
N ASN A 7 -23.83 -12.85 -28.24
CA ASN A 7 -24.59 -12.97 -26.98
C ASN A 7 -23.87 -13.80 -25.90
N GLN A 8 -22.57 -14.09 -26.06
CA GLN A 8 -21.85 -14.88 -25.10
C GLN A 8 -21.47 -14.03 -23.87
N ASN A 9 -21.80 -14.52 -22.67
CA ASN A 9 -21.40 -13.90 -21.40
C ASN A 9 -19.89 -14.11 -21.18
N LEU A 10 -19.14 -13.01 -21.01
CA LEU A 10 -17.70 -13.01 -20.80
C LEU A 10 -17.39 -12.44 -19.41
N TYR A 11 -16.67 -13.20 -18.61
CA TYR A 11 -16.20 -12.83 -17.28
C TYR A 11 -14.70 -12.59 -17.33
N LEU A 12 -14.18 -11.60 -16.57
CA LEU A 12 -12.75 -11.48 -16.34
C LEU A 12 -12.29 -12.70 -15.54
N LYS A 13 -11.26 -13.40 -16.04
CA LYS A 13 -10.75 -14.62 -15.38
C LYS A 13 -10.27 -14.36 -13.96
N GLU A 14 -10.47 -15.32 -13.04
CA GLU A 14 -10.00 -15.22 -11.65
C GLU A 14 -8.47 -15.17 -11.54
N GLU A 15 -7.75 -15.75 -12.49
CA GLU A 15 -6.28 -15.74 -12.58
C GLU A 15 -5.66 -14.46 -13.18
N VAL A 16 -6.48 -13.50 -13.62
CA VAL A 16 -5.97 -12.21 -14.11
C VAL A 16 -5.46 -11.39 -12.93
N TYR A 17 -4.15 -11.14 -12.90
CA TYR A 17 -3.59 -10.15 -12.00
C TYR A 17 -3.45 -8.80 -12.69
N PHE A 18 -3.32 -7.77 -11.87
CA PHE A 18 -3.34 -6.39 -12.29
C PHE A 18 -2.26 -5.60 -11.57
N GLU A 19 -1.45 -4.84 -12.30
CA GLU A 19 -0.48 -3.92 -11.72
C GLU A 19 -0.79 -2.49 -12.20
N PRO A 20 -1.14 -1.57 -11.29
CA PRO A 20 -1.22 -0.15 -11.60
C PRO A 20 0.21 0.40 -11.75
N LEU A 21 0.51 1.07 -12.86
CA LEU A 21 1.86 1.58 -13.15
C LEU A 21 1.86 3.11 -13.25
N PHE A 22 2.92 3.72 -12.74
CA PHE A 22 3.26 5.11 -12.93
C PHE A 22 4.64 5.20 -13.60
N ASN A 23 4.71 5.70 -14.83
CA ASN A 23 5.92 5.69 -15.67
C ASN A 23 6.60 4.31 -15.70
N GLN A 24 5.82 3.26 -15.93
CA GLN A 24 6.22 1.84 -15.93
C GLN A 24 6.63 1.27 -14.56
N TRP A 25 6.56 2.02 -13.46
CA TRP A 25 6.83 1.52 -12.11
C TRP A 25 5.53 1.22 -11.38
N TYR A 26 5.50 0.14 -10.62
CA TYR A 26 4.34 -0.22 -9.79
C TYR A 26 3.94 0.96 -8.90
N ALA A 27 2.69 1.40 -9.02
CA ALA A 27 2.19 2.57 -8.32
C ALA A 27 1.86 2.24 -6.86
N TRP A 28 2.40 3.05 -5.98
CA TRP A 28 2.18 3.01 -4.55
C TRP A 28 1.98 4.43 -4.01
N PRO A 29 1.59 4.63 -2.73
CA PRO A 29 1.15 5.94 -2.25
C PRO A 29 2.06 7.13 -2.55
N TYR A 30 3.36 6.94 -2.59
CA TYR A 30 4.31 8.02 -2.86
C TYR A 30 4.50 8.36 -4.36
N LEU A 31 3.90 7.58 -5.27
CA LEU A 31 3.95 7.86 -6.72
C LEU A 31 2.73 8.63 -7.25
N ILE A 32 1.74 8.93 -6.41
CA ILE A 32 0.56 9.71 -6.81
C ILE A 32 0.71 11.20 -6.47
N PRO A 33 1.18 11.61 -5.26
CA PRO A 33 1.37 13.02 -4.94
C PRO A 33 2.49 13.61 -5.80
N PRO A 34 2.32 14.82 -6.38
CA PRO A 34 3.25 15.35 -7.38
C PRO A 34 4.71 15.44 -6.93
N VAL A 35 4.95 15.91 -5.71
CA VAL A 35 6.33 16.14 -5.24
C VAL A 35 7.04 14.85 -4.87
N THR A 36 6.36 13.93 -4.18
CA THR A 36 6.96 12.63 -3.83
C THR A 36 7.21 11.80 -5.08
N ALA A 37 6.26 11.79 -6.04
CA ALA A 37 6.43 11.09 -7.32
C ALA A 37 7.63 11.65 -8.10
N ALA A 38 7.81 12.97 -8.15
CA ALA A 38 8.97 13.60 -8.78
C ALA A 38 10.28 13.18 -8.07
N ARG A 39 10.28 13.12 -6.74
CA ARG A 39 11.43 12.69 -5.94
C ARG A 39 11.80 11.23 -6.20
N TYR A 40 10.84 10.30 -6.16
CA TYR A 40 11.11 8.87 -6.43
C TYR A 40 11.58 8.66 -7.86
N THR A 41 10.96 9.32 -8.84
CA THR A 41 11.40 9.23 -10.25
C THR A 41 12.85 9.68 -10.41
N ASP A 42 13.24 10.84 -9.84
CA ASP A 42 14.59 11.39 -9.94
C ASP A 42 15.61 10.62 -9.08
N LYS A 43 15.31 10.39 -7.79
CA LYS A 43 16.30 9.91 -6.82
C LYS A 43 16.41 8.40 -6.74
N THR A 44 15.37 7.67 -7.13
CA THR A 44 15.33 6.20 -7.07
C THR A 44 15.28 5.59 -8.47
N HIS A 45 14.21 5.79 -9.22
CA HIS A 45 13.98 5.08 -10.48
C HIS A 45 15.06 5.35 -11.52
N LEU A 46 15.34 6.62 -11.83
CA LEU A 46 16.40 6.98 -12.78
C LEU A 46 17.78 6.49 -12.30
N ARG A 47 18.06 6.58 -11.00
CA ARG A 47 19.33 6.13 -10.44
C ARG A 47 19.53 4.62 -10.60
N ILE A 48 18.51 3.84 -10.27
CA ILE A 48 18.57 2.37 -10.38
C ILE A 48 18.66 1.95 -11.84
N MET A 49 17.85 2.53 -12.75
CA MET A 49 17.91 2.24 -14.18
C MET A 49 19.28 2.58 -14.79
N LYS A 50 19.85 3.74 -14.45
CA LYS A 50 21.21 4.11 -14.90
C LYS A 50 22.27 3.17 -14.35
N SER A 51 22.13 2.72 -13.10
CA SER A 51 23.02 1.70 -12.51
C SER A 51 22.93 0.39 -13.29
N PHE A 52 21.72 -0.06 -13.62
CA PHE A 52 21.49 -1.27 -14.41
C PHE A 52 22.13 -1.16 -15.78
N VAL A 53 21.87 -0.11 -16.55
CA VAL A 53 22.46 0.10 -17.88
C VAL A 53 23.99 0.00 -17.87
N ASN A 54 24.63 0.53 -16.81
CA ASN A 54 26.08 0.51 -16.67
C ASN A 54 26.64 -0.83 -16.14
N ASN A 55 25.84 -1.60 -15.38
CA ASN A 55 26.29 -2.79 -14.65
C ASN A 55 25.22 -3.91 -14.67
N TYR A 56 24.56 -4.14 -15.79
CA TYR A 56 23.43 -5.08 -15.87
C TYR A 56 23.74 -6.49 -15.36
N LYS A 57 24.94 -7.02 -15.63
CA LYS A 57 25.36 -8.33 -15.13
C LYS A 57 25.35 -8.43 -13.59
N LEU A 58 25.74 -7.35 -12.91
CA LEU A 58 25.70 -7.30 -11.44
C LEU A 58 24.25 -7.30 -10.95
N HIS A 59 23.37 -6.49 -11.60
CA HIS A 59 21.96 -6.44 -11.23
C HIS A 59 21.27 -7.80 -11.40
N ILE A 60 21.50 -8.49 -12.54
CA ILE A 60 20.94 -9.83 -12.81
C ILE A 60 21.35 -10.83 -11.72
N LEU A 61 22.64 -10.86 -11.35
CA LEU A 61 23.11 -11.76 -10.29
C LEU A 61 22.53 -11.39 -8.93
N ALA A 62 22.53 -10.10 -8.59
CA ALA A 62 22.03 -9.63 -7.28
C ALA A 62 20.51 -9.86 -7.11
N ALA A 63 19.73 -9.74 -8.20
CA ALA A 63 18.29 -9.99 -8.17
C ALA A 63 17.94 -11.48 -7.94
N GLN A 64 18.87 -12.40 -8.21
CA GLN A 64 18.71 -13.85 -7.98
C GLN A 64 19.16 -14.29 -6.59
N GLU A 65 19.90 -13.46 -5.87
CA GLU A 65 20.39 -13.78 -4.52
C GLU A 65 19.33 -13.46 -3.46
N SER A 66 18.90 -14.47 -2.71
CA SER A 66 17.85 -14.31 -1.69
C SER A 66 18.23 -13.32 -0.57
N GLU A 67 19.52 -13.25 -0.21
CA GLU A 67 20.03 -12.30 0.80
C GLU A 67 19.97 -10.85 0.34
N LEU A 68 19.85 -10.59 -0.98
CA LEU A 68 19.73 -9.27 -1.60
C LEU A 68 18.30 -8.97 -2.06
N SER A 69 17.35 -9.85 -1.75
CA SER A 69 15.93 -9.66 -2.05
C SER A 69 15.43 -8.35 -1.41
N GLY A 70 14.56 -7.62 -2.13
CA GLY A 70 14.12 -6.28 -1.70
C GLY A 70 15.14 -5.16 -1.93
N GLY A 71 16.36 -5.46 -2.40
CA GLY A 71 17.39 -4.48 -2.73
C GLY A 71 17.11 -3.70 -4.02
N GLU A 72 17.91 -2.64 -4.24
CA GLU A 72 17.80 -1.75 -5.40
C GLU A 72 18.45 -2.36 -6.66
N PHE A 73 18.04 -3.57 -7.05
CA PHE A 73 18.53 -4.26 -8.23
C PHE A 73 17.37 -4.57 -9.19
N LEU A 74 17.50 -4.13 -10.46
CA LEU A 74 16.52 -4.48 -11.49
C LEU A 74 16.59 -5.99 -11.78
N ASN A 75 15.44 -6.64 -11.72
CA ASN A 75 15.26 -8.01 -12.20
C ASN A 75 14.85 -7.98 -13.67
N CYS A 76 15.77 -7.49 -14.52
CA CYS A 76 15.65 -7.43 -15.98
C CYS A 76 16.80 -8.23 -16.62
N SER A 77 16.58 -8.71 -17.84
CA SER A 77 17.56 -9.44 -18.62
C SER A 77 18.51 -8.52 -19.40
N GLU A 78 19.57 -9.07 -19.99
CA GLU A 78 20.46 -8.34 -20.90
C GLU A 78 19.73 -7.79 -22.13
N SER A 79 18.71 -8.49 -22.65
CA SER A 79 17.92 -8.07 -23.82
C SER A 79 17.10 -6.80 -23.56
N GLU A 80 16.78 -6.49 -22.30
CA GLU A 80 15.97 -5.33 -21.91
C GLU A 80 16.81 -4.05 -21.68
N VAL A 81 18.15 -4.11 -21.79
CA VAL A 81 19.03 -2.94 -21.57
C VAL A 81 18.66 -1.76 -22.47
N GLU A 82 18.35 -2.01 -23.75
CA GLU A 82 17.98 -0.93 -24.68
C GLU A 82 16.59 -0.35 -24.38
N GLU A 83 15.67 -1.16 -23.90
CA GLU A 83 14.35 -0.68 -23.46
C GLU A 83 14.44 0.17 -22.19
N ILE A 84 15.28 -0.24 -21.24
CA ILE A 84 15.58 0.57 -20.04
C ILE A 84 16.24 1.90 -20.43
N LYS A 85 17.17 1.94 -21.40
CA LYS A 85 17.73 3.19 -21.95
C LYS A 85 16.63 4.07 -22.54
N SER A 86 15.74 3.48 -23.33
CA SER A 86 14.61 4.20 -23.91
C SER A 86 13.68 4.78 -22.85
N LEU A 87 13.43 4.05 -21.75
CA LEU A 87 12.64 4.54 -20.62
C LEU A 87 13.33 5.69 -19.88
N ILE A 88 14.66 5.63 -19.72
CA ILE A 88 15.46 6.73 -19.15
C ILE A 88 15.33 7.98 -20.04
N ASP A 89 15.62 7.84 -21.34
CA ASP A 89 15.58 8.96 -22.30
C ASP A 89 14.20 9.60 -22.38
N ARG A 90 13.15 8.80 -22.41
CA ARG A 90 11.76 9.29 -22.39
C ARG A 90 11.47 10.05 -21.10
N THR A 91 11.89 9.53 -19.94
CA THR A 91 11.68 10.15 -18.65
C THR A 91 12.42 11.48 -18.56
N GLU A 92 13.68 11.56 -18.97
CA GLU A 92 14.49 12.77 -18.92
C GLU A 92 14.04 13.84 -19.92
N THR A 93 13.58 13.43 -21.11
CA THR A 93 13.21 14.36 -22.19
C THR A 93 11.79 14.89 -22.04
N HIS A 94 10.80 14.01 -21.82
CA HIS A 94 9.39 14.40 -21.80
C HIS A 94 8.91 14.91 -20.45
N TYR A 95 9.59 14.56 -19.36
CA TYR A 95 9.18 14.93 -17.99
C TYR A 95 10.20 15.83 -17.29
N HIS A 96 10.93 16.61 -18.06
CA HIS A 96 11.95 17.55 -17.55
C HIS A 96 11.43 18.43 -16.41
N ASP A 97 10.30 19.10 -16.59
CA ASP A 97 9.71 19.98 -15.55
C ASP A 97 9.41 19.23 -14.24
N PHE A 98 9.00 17.98 -14.36
CA PHE A 98 8.72 17.10 -13.22
C PHE A 98 10.02 16.75 -12.46
N LEU A 99 11.10 16.47 -13.19
CA LEU A 99 12.42 16.23 -12.58
C LEU A 99 13.02 17.51 -11.97
N GLU A 100 12.80 18.67 -12.63
CA GLU A 100 13.23 19.96 -12.08
C GLU A 100 12.48 20.31 -10.78
N LEU A 101 11.23 19.85 -10.59
CA LEU A 101 10.51 19.97 -9.31
C LEU A 101 11.27 19.27 -8.19
N SER A 102 11.78 18.04 -8.42
CA SER A 102 12.61 17.32 -7.45
C SER A 102 13.88 18.09 -7.06
N LYS A 103 14.53 18.72 -8.05
CA LYS A 103 15.72 19.55 -7.82
C LYS A 103 15.38 20.83 -7.05
N ALA A 104 14.25 21.46 -7.37
CA ALA A 104 13.77 22.67 -6.69
C ALA A 104 13.52 22.40 -5.19
N VAL A 105 12.97 21.24 -4.82
CA VAL A 105 12.81 20.85 -3.42
C VAL A 105 14.17 20.77 -2.71
N SER A 106 15.17 20.14 -3.34
CA SER A 106 16.52 20.06 -2.74
C SER A 106 17.20 21.42 -2.62
N GLN A 107 16.98 22.33 -3.57
CA GLN A 107 17.50 23.71 -3.54
C GLN A 107 16.84 24.51 -2.42
N LEU A 108 15.51 24.40 -2.26
CA LEU A 108 14.78 25.07 -1.19
C LEU A 108 15.27 24.60 0.19
N ASP A 109 15.39 23.29 0.38
CA ASP A 109 15.85 22.75 1.65
C ASP A 109 17.26 23.22 1.98
N LYS A 110 18.17 23.22 1.00
CA LYS A 110 19.52 23.77 1.17
C LYS A 110 19.51 25.27 1.52
N LEU A 111 18.62 26.05 0.93
CA LEU A 111 18.46 27.48 1.26
C LEU A 111 18.05 27.64 2.74
N LEU A 112 17.08 26.85 3.20
CA LEU A 112 16.55 26.90 4.56
C LEU A 112 17.55 26.37 5.59
N LEU A 113 18.30 25.32 5.30
CA LEU A 113 19.39 24.81 6.15
C LEU A 113 20.48 25.85 6.41
N ASN A 114 20.73 26.75 5.46
CA ASN A 114 21.70 27.82 5.60
C ASN A 114 21.16 29.03 6.40
N HIS A 115 19.86 29.10 6.65
CA HIS A 115 19.21 30.15 7.43
C HIS A 115 19.24 29.83 8.92
N THR A 116 20.40 30.01 9.53
CA THR A 116 20.65 29.62 10.94
C THR A 116 20.40 30.73 11.97
N GLN A 117 20.09 31.95 11.50
CA GLN A 117 19.95 33.13 12.39
C GLN A 117 18.59 33.23 13.08
N GLY A 118 17.59 32.45 12.67
CA GLY A 118 16.23 32.48 13.23
C GLY A 118 15.48 33.79 12.99
N THR A 119 15.96 34.63 12.04
CA THR A 119 15.27 35.87 11.64
C THR A 119 14.08 35.56 10.72
N SER A 120 13.20 36.55 10.49
CA SER A 120 12.02 36.36 9.63
C SER A 120 12.33 35.66 8.31
N LEU A 121 11.47 34.69 7.95
CA LEU A 121 11.55 33.97 6.67
C LEU A 121 10.98 34.76 5.49
N GLU A 122 10.27 35.88 5.75
CA GLU A 122 9.62 36.67 4.70
C GLU A 122 10.58 37.06 3.55
N PRO A 123 11.80 37.55 3.80
CA PRO A 123 12.75 37.87 2.73
C PRO A 123 13.17 36.65 1.89
N LEU A 124 13.11 35.43 2.44
CA LEU A 124 13.50 34.23 1.72
C LEU A 124 12.49 33.80 0.65
N TYR A 125 11.25 34.28 0.69
CA TYR A 125 10.26 33.99 -0.35
C TYR A 125 10.71 34.44 -1.74
N GLN A 126 11.54 35.50 -1.84
CA GLN A 126 12.13 35.95 -3.11
C GLN A 126 13.16 34.96 -3.67
N GLN A 127 13.74 34.13 -2.80
CA GLN A 127 14.77 33.13 -3.14
C GLN A 127 14.22 31.72 -3.30
N VAL A 128 12.93 31.50 -3.02
CA VAL A 128 12.26 30.23 -3.28
C VAL A 128 12.40 29.91 -4.77
N PRO A 129 12.82 28.67 -5.15
CA PRO A 129 12.88 28.27 -6.55
C PRO A 129 11.57 28.51 -7.28
N ASP A 130 11.63 29.01 -8.52
CA ASP A 130 10.45 29.46 -9.26
C ASP A 130 9.36 28.40 -9.39
N LEU A 131 9.73 27.13 -9.54
CA LEU A 131 8.78 26.02 -9.62
C LEU A 131 8.01 25.77 -8.31
N LEU A 132 8.49 26.24 -7.18
CA LEU A 132 7.87 26.08 -5.87
C LEU A 132 7.16 27.36 -5.38
N LYS A 133 7.33 28.50 -6.06
CA LYS A 133 6.65 29.74 -5.69
C LYS A 133 5.12 29.56 -5.73
N GLY A 134 4.47 29.89 -4.62
CA GLY A 134 3.02 29.73 -4.45
C GLY A 134 2.58 28.31 -4.08
N TYR A 135 3.49 27.33 -4.02
CA TYR A 135 3.20 25.95 -3.62
C TYR A 135 3.78 25.57 -2.26
N VAL A 136 4.55 26.46 -1.63
CA VAL A 136 5.15 26.24 -0.33
C VAL A 136 4.86 27.39 0.63
N GLU A 137 4.75 27.08 1.90
CA GLU A 137 4.81 28.03 3.00
C GLU A 137 6.08 27.75 3.80
N LEU A 138 6.88 28.79 4.05
CA LEU A 138 8.09 28.68 4.86
C LEU A 138 7.71 28.74 6.34
N THR A 139 8.30 27.87 7.16
CA THR A 139 7.93 27.70 8.57
C THR A 139 9.18 27.58 9.44
N PHE A 140 9.03 27.86 10.74
CA PHE A 140 10.00 27.48 11.75
C PHE A 140 9.49 26.34 12.60
N ASP A 141 10.37 25.41 12.95
CA ASP A 141 10.10 24.52 14.06
C ASP A 141 10.33 25.22 15.43
N ARG A 142 9.96 24.55 16.53
CA ARG A 142 10.15 25.09 17.89
C ARG A 142 11.63 25.26 18.33
N HIS A 143 12.56 24.78 17.52
CA HIS A 143 13.99 24.96 17.73
C HIS A 143 14.58 26.03 16.80
N HIS A 144 13.72 26.87 16.23
CA HIS A 144 14.09 27.93 15.29
C HIS A 144 14.82 27.43 14.02
N ARG A 145 14.57 26.17 13.64
CA ARG A 145 15.07 25.65 12.36
C ARG A 145 14.05 25.95 11.27
N ALA A 146 14.55 26.61 10.21
CA ALA A 146 13.73 26.91 9.06
C ALA A 146 13.38 25.62 8.28
N GLY A 147 12.13 25.50 7.87
CA GLY A 147 11.58 24.43 7.06
C GLY A 147 10.53 24.97 6.11
N PHE A 148 9.81 24.09 5.48
CA PHE A 148 8.67 24.43 4.64
C PHE A 148 7.60 23.34 4.71
N ARG A 149 6.38 23.70 4.38
CA ARG A 149 5.30 22.75 4.09
C ARG A 149 4.77 22.93 2.68
N LEU A 150 4.32 21.87 2.07
CA LEU A 150 3.73 21.85 0.74
C LEU A 150 2.24 22.21 0.83
N LEU A 151 1.76 23.03 -0.10
CA LEU A 151 0.34 23.29 -0.30
C LEU A 151 -0.21 22.23 -1.26
N GLU A 152 -0.34 21.01 -0.76
CA GLU A 152 -0.68 19.82 -1.55
C GLU A 152 -1.92 19.98 -2.45
N PRO A 153 -3.05 20.58 -1.97
CA PRO A 153 -4.22 20.77 -2.84
C PRO A 153 -3.93 21.58 -4.12
N LEU A 154 -3.01 22.55 -4.03
CA LEU A 154 -2.61 23.36 -5.18
C LEU A 154 -1.68 22.60 -6.12
N LEU A 155 -0.80 21.77 -5.57
CA LEU A 155 0.08 20.90 -6.36
C LEU A 155 -0.73 19.90 -7.19
N TYR A 156 -1.79 19.32 -6.65
CA TYR A 156 -2.70 18.44 -7.39
C TYR A 156 -3.52 19.14 -8.48
N GLN A 157 -3.60 20.46 -8.48
CA GLN A 157 -4.24 21.28 -9.52
C GLN A 157 -3.24 21.82 -10.55
N SER A 158 -1.94 21.62 -10.32
CA SER A 158 -0.86 22.14 -11.15
C SER A 158 -0.46 21.17 -12.26
N LYS A 159 0.42 21.64 -13.16
CA LYS A 159 1.05 20.80 -14.19
C LYS A 159 1.93 19.67 -13.63
N PHE A 160 2.21 19.67 -12.34
CA PHE A 160 3.03 18.63 -11.69
C PHE A 160 2.23 17.38 -11.31
N TYR A 161 0.91 17.43 -11.30
CA TYR A 161 0.11 16.21 -11.23
C TYR A 161 0.06 15.56 -12.61
N GLN A 162 0.60 14.36 -12.76
CA GLN A 162 0.94 13.71 -14.02
C GLN A 162 0.14 12.40 -14.26
N PRO A 163 -1.21 12.44 -14.30
CA PRO A 163 -2.00 11.20 -14.48
C PRO A 163 -1.76 10.52 -15.84
N GLN A 164 -1.26 11.23 -16.86
CA GLN A 164 -0.88 10.67 -18.15
C GLN A 164 0.31 9.69 -18.08
N LEU A 165 1.01 9.62 -16.94
CA LEU A 165 2.04 8.62 -16.68
C LEU A 165 1.46 7.28 -16.18
N GLN A 166 0.16 7.23 -15.97
CA GLN A 166 -0.53 6.06 -15.44
C GLN A 166 -0.85 5.06 -16.56
N THR A 167 -0.58 3.79 -16.28
CA THR A 167 -0.85 2.66 -17.17
C THR A 167 -1.36 1.51 -16.33
N LEU A 168 -2.25 0.69 -16.87
CA LEU A 168 -2.74 -0.54 -16.26
C LEU A 168 -2.08 -1.72 -16.95
N SER A 169 -1.43 -2.61 -16.20
CA SER A 169 -0.83 -3.82 -16.72
C SER A 169 -1.62 -5.03 -16.26
N PHE A 170 -2.05 -5.87 -17.18
CA PHE A 170 -2.78 -7.12 -16.94
C PHE A 170 -1.96 -8.30 -17.39
N GLY A 171 -1.89 -9.33 -16.54
CA GLY A 171 -1.24 -10.60 -16.86
C GLY A 171 -2.06 -11.78 -16.34
N LEU A 172 -1.65 -12.99 -16.73
CA LEU A 172 -2.26 -14.24 -16.29
C LEU A 172 -1.29 -14.99 -15.38
N MET A 173 -1.73 -15.40 -14.19
CA MET A 173 -0.91 -16.16 -13.25
C MET A 173 -0.41 -17.48 -13.83
N SER A 174 -1.16 -18.07 -14.78
CA SER A 174 -0.75 -19.27 -15.51
C SER A 174 0.46 -19.06 -16.44
N LYS A 175 0.75 -17.82 -16.86
CA LYS A 175 1.88 -17.49 -17.76
C LYS A 175 3.12 -17.01 -17.01
N VAL A 176 2.99 -16.57 -15.76
CA VAL A 176 4.07 -15.97 -14.97
C VAL A 176 4.59 -16.93 -13.91
N ASN A 177 5.89 -17.11 -13.80
CA ASN A 177 6.48 -17.93 -12.75
C ASN A 177 6.66 -17.14 -11.44
N GLU A 178 7.16 -15.91 -11.54
CA GLU A 178 7.40 -15.01 -10.41
C GLU A 178 7.25 -13.56 -10.88
N ARG A 179 6.57 -12.73 -10.09
CA ARG A 179 6.47 -11.29 -10.35
C ARG A 179 7.72 -10.59 -9.79
N PRO A 180 8.40 -9.70 -10.56
CA PRO A 180 9.56 -8.98 -10.07
C PRO A 180 9.21 -8.06 -8.89
N PHE A 181 10.19 -7.79 -8.02
CA PHE A 181 9.99 -6.90 -6.88
C PHE A 181 9.56 -5.48 -7.31
N VAL A 182 8.46 -5.01 -6.77
CA VAL A 182 7.76 -3.80 -7.25
C VAL A 182 8.54 -2.50 -7.08
N LEU A 183 9.36 -2.39 -6.03
CA LEU A 183 10.10 -1.14 -5.75
C LEU A 183 11.44 -1.04 -6.49
N SER A 184 11.90 -2.12 -7.13
CA SER A 184 13.20 -2.12 -7.82
C SER A 184 13.15 -2.37 -9.32
N THR A 185 12.01 -2.80 -9.88
CA THR A 185 11.93 -3.24 -11.28
C THR A 185 10.73 -2.63 -12.00
N PRO A 186 10.95 -1.87 -13.08
CA PRO A 186 9.86 -1.37 -13.91
C PRO A 186 9.19 -2.51 -14.69
N ARG A 187 7.95 -2.29 -15.11
CA ARG A 187 7.15 -3.21 -15.93
C ARG A 187 7.21 -2.78 -17.39
N LEU A 188 8.18 -3.29 -18.13
CA LEU A 188 8.27 -3.07 -19.56
C LEU A 188 7.13 -3.80 -20.29
N ALA A 189 6.79 -3.36 -21.49
CA ALA A 189 5.85 -4.09 -22.33
C ALA A 189 6.52 -5.39 -22.83
N ASP A 190 5.85 -6.53 -22.69
CA ASP A 190 6.33 -7.85 -23.06
C ASP A 190 5.20 -8.70 -23.68
N ASP A 191 5.50 -9.95 -24.03
CA ASP A 191 4.54 -10.85 -24.69
C ASP A 191 3.50 -11.46 -23.72
N ASP A 192 3.73 -11.40 -22.40
CA ASP A 192 2.88 -12.04 -21.39
C ASP A 192 1.91 -11.05 -20.71
N HIS A 193 2.02 -9.76 -21.03
CA HIS A 193 1.16 -8.72 -20.48
C HIS A 193 0.40 -7.94 -21.55
N GLN A 194 -0.78 -7.44 -21.14
CA GLN A 194 -1.52 -6.40 -21.85
C GLN A 194 -1.47 -5.11 -21.04
N GLN A 195 -0.80 -4.10 -21.54
CA GLN A 195 -0.79 -2.78 -20.94
C GLN A 195 -1.80 -1.87 -21.64
N VAL A 196 -2.54 -1.09 -20.82
CA VAL A 196 -3.56 -0.13 -21.28
C VAL A 196 -3.19 1.24 -20.74
N ASN A 197 -2.82 2.17 -21.63
CA ASN A 197 -2.55 3.55 -21.24
C ASN A 197 -3.87 4.24 -20.89
N THR A 198 -4.12 4.41 -19.60
CA THR A 198 -5.31 5.08 -19.08
C THR A 198 -5.10 5.53 -17.63
N HIS A 199 -5.86 6.54 -17.21
CA HIS A 199 -5.77 7.04 -15.84
C HIS A 199 -6.40 6.08 -14.83
N PHE A 200 -5.87 6.00 -13.62
CA PHE A 200 -6.44 5.15 -12.56
C PHE A 200 -7.87 5.52 -12.17
N ASN A 201 -8.27 6.77 -12.40
CA ASN A 201 -9.65 7.23 -12.19
C ASN A 201 -10.56 7.05 -13.40
N ASP A 202 -10.12 6.40 -14.47
CA ASP A 202 -10.97 6.12 -15.63
C ASP A 202 -12.04 5.09 -15.27
N ARG A 203 -13.24 5.25 -15.82
CA ARG A 203 -14.36 4.30 -15.68
C ARG A 203 -14.02 2.90 -16.20
N PHE A 204 -13.09 2.80 -17.12
CA PHE A 204 -12.55 1.52 -17.60
C PHE A 204 -12.17 0.59 -16.45
N VAL A 205 -11.51 1.14 -15.38
CA VAL A 205 -11.09 0.39 -14.20
C VAL A 205 -12.28 -0.27 -13.51
N ASP A 206 -13.36 0.47 -13.31
CA ASP A 206 -14.57 -0.09 -12.66
C ASP A 206 -15.25 -1.14 -13.53
N GLU A 207 -15.39 -0.89 -14.82
CA GLU A 207 -16.13 -1.78 -15.74
C GLU A 207 -15.38 -3.11 -15.95
N ILE A 208 -14.03 -3.07 -16.09
CA ILE A 208 -13.27 -4.30 -16.27
C ILE A 208 -13.34 -5.18 -15.00
N PHE A 209 -13.22 -4.61 -13.81
CA PHE A 209 -13.24 -5.41 -12.57
C PHE A 209 -14.64 -5.83 -12.13
N LYS A 210 -15.70 -5.08 -12.46
CA LYS A 210 -17.08 -5.55 -12.33
C LYS A 210 -17.31 -6.83 -13.12
N SER A 211 -16.66 -6.98 -14.27
CA SER A 211 -16.86 -8.14 -15.13
C SER A 211 -16.36 -9.47 -14.52
N ARG A 212 -15.67 -9.46 -13.37
CA ARG A 212 -15.39 -10.69 -12.62
C ARG A 212 -16.67 -11.41 -12.17
N THR A 213 -17.73 -10.66 -11.86
CA THR A 213 -19.01 -11.22 -11.36
C THR A 213 -20.22 -10.86 -12.22
N GLN A 214 -20.15 -9.76 -12.97
CA GLN A 214 -21.21 -9.26 -13.85
C GLN A 214 -20.72 -9.35 -15.31
N PRO A 215 -21.11 -10.37 -16.08
CA PRO A 215 -20.53 -10.64 -17.39
C PRO A 215 -20.81 -9.53 -18.40
N LEU A 216 -19.90 -9.35 -19.33
CA LEU A 216 -20.02 -8.48 -20.50
C LEU A 216 -20.31 -9.32 -21.76
N SER A 217 -21.01 -8.75 -22.75
CA SER A 217 -21.04 -9.31 -24.08
C SER A 217 -19.73 -9.06 -24.82
N ARG A 218 -19.44 -9.79 -25.90
CA ARG A 218 -18.26 -9.56 -26.75
C ARG A 218 -18.19 -8.10 -27.22
N THR A 219 -19.31 -7.56 -27.70
CA THR A 219 -19.39 -6.16 -28.15
C THR A 219 -19.06 -5.16 -27.03
N GLN A 220 -19.47 -5.45 -25.77
CA GLN A 220 -19.14 -4.60 -24.64
C GLN A 220 -17.65 -4.66 -24.28
N VAL A 221 -17.03 -5.86 -24.36
CA VAL A 221 -15.57 -6.02 -24.16
C VAL A 221 -14.82 -5.23 -25.23
N ASP A 222 -15.16 -5.40 -26.52
CA ASP A 222 -14.49 -4.69 -27.61
C ASP A 222 -14.67 -3.15 -27.46
N ALA A 223 -15.86 -2.70 -27.06
CA ALA A 223 -16.11 -1.28 -26.80
C ALA A 223 -15.31 -0.71 -25.60
N LEU A 224 -15.06 -1.55 -24.58
CA LEU A 224 -14.28 -1.15 -23.40
C LEU A 224 -12.82 -0.82 -23.76
N PHE A 225 -12.22 -1.58 -24.70
CA PHE A 225 -10.84 -1.36 -25.16
C PHE A 225 -10.75 -0.43 -26.39
N ALA A 226 -11.88 -0.13 -27.04
CA ALA A 226 -11.90 0.73 -28.22
C ALA A 226 -11.32 2.12 -27.95
N GLY A 227 -10.33 2.52 -28.78
CA GLY A 227 -9.69 3.84 -28.67
C GLY A 227 -8.66 3.96 -27.53
N LYS A 228 -8.41 2.90 -26.77
CA LYS A 228 -7.30 2.85 -25.80
C LYS A 228 -5.99 2.57 -26.53
N GLU A 229 -4.91 3.18 -26.05
CA GLU A 229 -3.55 2.84 -26.47
C GLU A 229 -3.12 1.58 -25.73
N LEU A 230 -2.85 0.53 -26.51
CA LEU A 230 -2.51 -0.81 -26.01
C LEU A 230 -1.05 -1.14 -26.34
N SER A 231 -0.37 -1.81 -25.40
CA SER A 231 0.97 -2.35 -25.62
C SER A 231 1.13 -3.70 -24.91
N GLY A 232 2.13 -4.48 -25.35
CA GLY A 232 2.34 -5.86 -24.94
C GLY A 232 1.74 -6.88 -25.92
N GLY A 233 2.11 -8.16 -25.77
CA GLY A 233 1.75 -9.23 -26.68
C GLY A 233 0.53 -10.05 -26.25
N LEU A 234 0.11 -9.98 -24.98
CA LEU A 234 -1.10 -10.64 -24.50
C LEU A 234 -2.34 -9.95 -25.09
N ALA A 235 -3.18 -10.69 -25.82
CA ALA A 235 -4.41 -10.13 -26.33
C ALA A 235 -5.43 -9.87 -25.20
N TYR A 236 -6.12 -8.71 -25.23
CA TYR A 236 -7.09 -8.40 -24.18
C TYR A 236 -8.24 -9.42 -24.11
N GLU A 237 -8.56 -10.09 -25.21
CA GLU A 237 -9.53 -11.16 -25.30
C GLU A 237 -9.16 -12.35 -24.40
N ASP A 238 -7.86 -12.62 -24.25
CA ASP A 238 -7.36 -13.72 -23.42
C ASP A 238 -7.57 -13.49 -21.92
N LEU A 239 -7.88 -12.26 -21.51
CA LEU A 239 -8.24 -11.93 -20.12
C LEU A 239 -9.63 -12.45 -19.72
N PHE A 240 -10.46 -12.82 -20.69
CA PHE A 240 -11.87 -13.18 -20.44
C PHE A 240 -12.13 -14.68 -20.64
N THR A 241 -13.21 -15.14 -20.01
CA THR A 241 -13.72 -16.51 -20.09
C THR A 241 -15.23 -16.54 -20.13
N THR A 242 -15.82 -17.60 -20.68
CA THR A 242 -17.25 -17.85 -20.62
C THR A 242 -17.69 -18.56 -19.34
N GLN A 243 -16.74 -19.00 -18.53
CA GLN A 243 -17.01 -19.69 -17.27
C GLN A 243 -17.30 -18.65 -16.18
N PRO A 244 -18.46 -18.72 -15.50
CA PRO A 244 -18.73 -17.87 -14.36
C PRO A 244 -17.78 -18.18 -13.20
N PRO A 245 -17.55 -17.21 -12.26
CA PRO A 245 -16.71 -17.44 -11.11
C PRO A 245 -17.25 -18.58 -10.24
N THR A 246 -16.35 -19.39 -9.71
CA THR A 246 -16.70 -20.58 -8.90
C THR A 246 -17.03 -20.23 -7.45
N HIS A 247 -16.45 -19.16 -6.93
CA HIS A 247 -16.60 -18.72 -5.56
C HIS A 247 -17.56 -17.53 -5.47
N LYS A 248 -18.33 -17.49 -4.37
CA LYS A 248 -19.32 -16.44 -4.12
C LYS A 248 -19.18 -15.93 -2.69
N PRO A 249 -19.66 -14.69 -2.42
CA PRO A 249 -19.76 -14.17 -1.07
C PRO A 249 -20.59 -15.06 -0.15
N GLU A 250 -20.19 -15.13 1.11
CA GLU A 250 -20.97 -15.79 2.17
C GLU A 250 -21.88 -14.79 2.87
N ASN A 251 -23.07 -15.24 3.28
CA ASN A 251 -23.98 -14.43 4.08
C ASN A 251 -23.72 -14.66 5.56
N VAL A 252 -23.40 -13.59 6.29
CA VAL A 252 -23.23 -13.59 7.74
C VAL A 252 -24.56 -13.28 8.42
N LYS A 253 -24.91 -14.03 9.47
CA LYS A 253 -26.10 -13.82 10.30
C LYS A 253 -25.78 -14.08 11.77
N ASP A 254 -26.51 -13.42 12.66
CA ASP A 254 -26.48 -13.66 14.10
C ASP A 254 -25.09 -13.52 14.74
N GLY A 255 -24.27 -12.59 14.26
CA GLY A 255 -22.93 -12.33 14.78
C GLY A 255 -22.02 -11.59 13.81
N VAL A 256 -20.74 -11.59 14.15
CA VAL A 256 -19.68 -10.94 13.39
C VAL A 256 -18.71 -11.98 12.89
N LEU A 257 -18.45 -11.98 11.58
CA LEU A 257 -17.38 -12.76 10.96
C LEU A 257 -16.14 -11.86 10.85
N LEU A 258 -15.05 -12.30 11.47
CA LEU A 258 -13.71 -11.79 11.21
C LEU A 258 -13.00 -12.75 10.27
N ARG A 259 -12.63 -12.28 9.08
CA ARG A 259 -11.90 -13.05 8.05
C ARG A 259 -10.56 -12.40 7.76
N TYR A 260 -9.48 -13.14 7.94
CA TYR A 260 -8.16 -12.78 7.45
C TYR A 260 -8.08 -13.01 5.95
N LEU A 261 -7.60 -12.01 5.21
CA LEU A 261 -7.57 -11.99 3.75
C LEU A 261 -6.18 -12.32 3.18
N GLY A 262 -5.19 -12.34 4.06
CA GLY A 262 -3.76 -12.45 3.76
C GLY A 262 -3.00 -11.16 4.12
N HIS A 263 -1.73 -11.28 4.45
CA HIS A 263 -0.80 -10.24 4.86
C HIS A 263 -1.37 -9.28 5.92
N ALA A 264 -1.69 -8.03 5.54
CA ALA A 264 -2.26 -7.02 6.44
C ALA A 264 -3.80 -6.99 6.42
N GLY A 265 -4.44 -7.76 5.52
CA GLY A 265 -5.85 -7.63 5.18
C GLY A 265 -6.80 -8.36 6.13
N PHE A 266 -7.82 -7.65 6.62
CA PHE A 266 -8.96 -8.24 7.31
C PHE A 266 -10.30 -7.78 6.73
N MET A 267 -11.31 -8.65 6.82
CA MET A 267 -12.72 -8.33 6.64
C MET A 267 -13.47 -8.56 7.95
N VAL A 268 -14.18 -7.54 8.41
CA VAL A 268 -15.13 -7.61 9.52
C VAL A 268 -16.52 -7.46 8.93
N GLN A 269 -17.36 -8.47 9.08
CA GLN A 269 -18.68 -8.49 8.46
C GLN A 269 -19.76 -8.91 9.46
N SER A 270 -20.86 -8.16 9.48
CA SER A 270 -22.15 -8.55 10.08
C SER A 270 -23.21 -8.71 8.99
N GLU A 271 -24.44 -8.94 9.38
CA GLU A 271 -25.58 -8.97 8.41
C GLU A 271 -25.74 -7.64 7.67
N TYR A 272 -25.34 -6.50 8.26
CA TYR A 272 -25.66 -5.16 7.78
C TYR A 272 -24.45 -4.33 7.35
N VAL A 273 -23.24 -4.68 7.77
CA VAL A 273 -22.04 -3.86 7.55
C VAL A 273 -20.85 -4.75 7.19
N THR A 274 -20.12 -4.34 6.17
CA THR A 274 -18.84 -4.92 5.78
C THR A 274 -17.74 -3.87 5.88
N ILE A 275 -16.68 -4.17 6.64
CA ILE A 275 -15.50 -3.31 6.81
C ILE A 275 -14.27 -4.10 6.39
N LEU A 276 -13.42 -3.50 5.57
CA LEU A 276 -12.07 -4.02 5.31
C LEU A 276 -11.03 -3.18 6.04
N ILE A 277 -9.97 -3.82 6.50
CA ILE A 277 -8.79 -3.18 7.06
C ILE A 277 -7.61 -3.57 6.19
N ASP A 278 -6.86 -2.59 5.66
CA ASP A 278 -5.67 -2.75 4.81
C ASP A 278 -5.78 -3.91 3.81
N PRO A 279 -6.83 -3.95 2.96
CA PRO A 279 -7.13 -5.14 2.18
C PRO A 279 -6.04 -5.43 1.15
N ILE A 280 -5.51 -6.64 1.19
CA ILE A 280 -4.69 -7.24 0.15
C ILE A 280 -5.33 -8.56 -0.25
N ILE A 281 -5.68 -8.69 -1.52
CA ILE A 281 -6.37 -9.85 -2.06
C ILE A 281 -5.47 -10.56 -3.04
N ALA A 282 -5.20 -11.83 -2.78
CA ALA A 282 -4.42 -12.67 -3.69
C ALA A 282 -5.19 -12.95 -4.98
N THR A 283 -4.49 -12.89 -6.11
CA THR A 283 -5.01 -13.38 -7.38
C THR A 283 -4.99 -14.92 -7.37
N ARG A 284 -6.03 -15.54 -7.90
CA ARG A 284 -6.10 -17.00 -8.04
C ARG A 284 -4.95 -17.50 -8.90
N ASP A 285 -4.22 -18.50 -8.37
CA ASP A 285 -3.16 -19.21 -9.05
C ASP A 285 -3.30 -20.71 -8.72
N GLU A 286 -3.31 -21.57 -9.72
CA GLU A 286 -3.36 -23.03 -9.52
C GLU A 286 -2.16 -23.58 -8.75
N LYS A 287 -1.05 -22.82 -8.70
CA LYS A 287 0.14 -23.16 -7.93
C LYS A 287 -0.06 -23.00 -6.42
N ILE A 288 -0.96 -22.09 -6.00
CA ILE A 288 -1.32 -21.88 -4.58
C ILE A 288 -2.26 -23.00 -4.16
N LYS A 289 -1.81 -23.85 -3.24
CA LYS A 289 -2.60 -24.98 -2.71
C LYS A 289 -3.35 -24.62 -1.42
N ASP A 290 -3.00 -23.50 -0.83
CA ASP A 290 -3.64 -22.99 0.38
C ASP A 290 -5.03 -22.40 0.07
N ASP A 291 -5.91 -22.38 1.07
CA ASP A 291 -7.21 -21.73 0.95
C ASP A 291 -7.01 -20.20 1.07
N ILE A 292 -7.13 -19.52 -0.05
CA ILE A 292 -6.99 -18.06 -0.16
C ILE A 292 -8.33 -17.41 -0.44
N VAL A 293 -8.49 -16.17 0.01
CA VAL A 293 -9.63 -15.33 -0.36
C VAL A 293 -9.37 -14.67 -1.72
N SER A 294 -10.34 -14.78 -2.63
CA SER A 294 -10.29 -14.11 -3.94
C SER A 294 -11.29 -12.97 -4.03
N PHE A 295 -11.14 -12.12 -5.05
CA PHE A 295 -12.04 -10.96 -5.30
C PHE A 295 -13.51 -11.35 -5.44
N THR A 296 -13.82 -12.55 -5.94
CA THR A 296 -15.19 -13.05 -6.15
C THR A 296 -15.86 -13.53 -4.86
N GLN A 297 -15.10 -13.75 -3.79
CA GLN A 297 -15.62 -14.12 -2.46
C GLN A 297 -15.98 -12.91 -1.59
N LEU A 298 -15.58 -11.70 -2.00
CA LEU A 298 -15.93 -10.49 -1.26
C LEU A 298 -17.38 -10.06 -1.55
N PRO A 299 -18.08 -9.47 -0.58
CA PRO A 299 -19.43 -8.96 -0.75
C PRO A 299 -19.56 -8.00 -1.94
N ASP A 300 -20.79 -7.87 -2.47
CA ASP A 300 -21.07 -6.95 -3.58
C ASP A 300 -20.96 -5.47 -3.18
N PHE A 301 -21.05 -5.18 -1.88
CA PHE A 301 -20.85 -3.85 -1.33
C PHE A 301 -19.99 -3.92 -0.06
N ILE A 302 -19.05 -3.00 0.06
CA ILE A 302 -18.14 -2.82 1.18
C ILE A 302 -18.40 -1.42 1.73
N ASP A 303 -18.98 -1.34 2.92
CA ASP A 303 -19.38 -0.04 3.50
C ASP A 303 -18.16 0.85 3.78
N TYR A 304 -17.12 0.26 4.38
CA TYR A 304 -15.92 0.98 4.78
C TYR A 304 -14.65 0.20 4.49
N VAL A 305 -13.60 0.93 4.13
CA VAL A 305 -12.21 0.46 4.15
C VAL A 305 -11.42 1.34 5.10
N CYS A 306 -10.82 0.78 6.14
CA CYS A 306 -9.93 1.48 7.06
C CYS A 306 -8.49 1.23 6.63
N LEU A 307 -7.74 2.28 6.32
CA LEU A 307 -6.31 2.19 6.00
C LEU A 307 -5.49 2.66 7.19
N THR A 308 -4.45 1.89 7.54
CA THR A 308 -3.65 2.19 8.74
C THR A 308 -2.56 3.21 8.46
N HIS A 309 -1.76 3.05 7.42
CA HIS A 309 -0.64 3.94 7.09
C HIS A 309 -0.22 3.82 5.62
N THR A 310 0.74 4.64 5.17
CA THR A 310 1.07 4.86 3.75
C THR A 310 2.01 3.83 3.11
N HIS A 311 2.37 2.72 3.76
CA HIS A 311 3.23 1.71 3.16
C HIS A 311 2.48 0.91 2.07
N GLN A 312 3.21 0.39 1.07
CA GLN A 312 2.66 -0.27 -0.12
C GLN A 312 1.92 -1.58 0.18
N ASP A 313 2.23 -2.18 1.29
CA ASP A 313 1.65 -3.42 1.80
C ASP A 313 0.44 -3.21 2.73
N HIS A 314 0.05 -1.95 2.96
CA HIS A 314 -1.18 -1.55 3.66
C HIS A 314 -2.11 -0.73 2.75
N VAL A 315 -1.56 0.20 1.98
CA VAL A 315 -2.33 0.93 0.95
C VAL A 315 -2.00 0.34 -0.42
N ASN A 316 -2.63 -0.77 -0.75
CA ASN A 316 -2.38 -1.53 -1.96
C ASN A 316 -3.32 -1.10 -3.09
N PHE A 317 -2.83 -0.36 -4.09
CA PHE A 317 -3.65 0.10 -5.21
C PHE A 317 -4.08 -1.02 -6.14
N GLU A 318 -3.31 -2.11 -6.22
CA GLU A 318 -3.69 -3.30 -6.97
C GLU A 318 -5.03 -3.86 -6.47
N THR A 319 -5.20 -3.92 -5.15
CA THR A 319 -6.46 -4.35 -4.52
C THR A 319 -7.53 -3.26 -4.55
N LEU A 320 -7.19 -2.03 -4.12
CA LEU A 320 -8.18 -0.96 -3.96
C LEU A 320 -8.84 -0.59 -5.29
N LEU A 321 -8.08 -0.48 -6.39
CA LEU A 321 -8.63 -0.16 -7.71
C LEU A 321 -9.54 -1.27 -8.24
N GLN A 322 -9.22 -2.55 -7.98
CA GLN A 322 -10.09 -3.66 -8.34
C GLN A 322 -11.42 -3.66 -7.56
N LEU A 323 -11.42 -3.11 -6.34
CA LEU A 323 -12.60 -3.05 -5.46
C LEU A 323 -13.34 -1.71 -5.52
N ARG A 324 -12.82 -0.69 -6.21
CA ARG A 324 -13.38 0.67 -6.18
C ARG A 324 -14.89 0.71 -6.45
N HIS A 325 -15.36 -0.08 -7.40
CA HIS A 325 -16.77 -0.17 -7.76
C HIS A 325 -17.68 -0.76 -6.67
N LYS A 326 -17.10 -1.37 -5.62
CA LYS A 326 -17.82 -1.97 -4.48
C LYS A 326 -17.65 -1.15 -3.19
N ILE A 327 -16.65 -0.27 -3.09
CA ILE A 327 -16.31 0.46 -1.88
C ILE A 327 -17.22 1.68 -1.72
N GLY A 328 -17.88 1.78 -0.56
CA GLY A 328 -18.64 2.95 -0.16
C GLY A 328 -17.74 4.10 0.25
N LYS A 329 -16.95 3.92 1.31
CA LYS A 329 -16.03 4.96 1.83
C LYS A 329 -14.70 4.37 2.29
N ILE A 330 -13.61 5.14 2.09
CA ILE A 330 -12.31 4.83 2.70
C ILE A 330 -12.07 5.79 3.86
N ILE A 331 -11.72 5.24 5.03
CA ILE A 331 -11.37 5.99 6.23
C ILE A 331 -9.84 5.99 6.36
N VAL A 332 -9.26 7.18 6.49
CA VAL A 332 -7.81 7.36 6.55
C VAL A 332 -7.40 8.29 7.69
N PRO A 333 -6.22 8.09 8.28
CA PRO A 333 -5.66 9.03 9.23
C PRO A 333 -5.25 10.34 8.54
N LYS A 334 -5.36 11.43 9.30
CA LYS A 334 -4.97 12.76 8.88
C LYS A 334 -3.45 12.90 8.85
N ASN A 335 -2.93 13.57 7.81
CA ASN A 335 -1.51 13.84 7.69
C ASN A 335 -1.05 15.11 8.42
N ASN A 336 0.25 15.41 8.38
CA ASN A 336 0.88 16.59 9.00
C ASN A 336 0.67 17.91 8.21
N GLY A 337 -0.19 17.91 7.18
CA GLY A 337 -0.55 19.13 6.49
C GLY A 337 0.53 19.70 5.59
N GLY A 338 1.25 18.84 4.85
CA GLY A 338 2.19 19.23 3.80
C GLY A 338 3.65 18.93 4.07
N GLU A 339 3.95 18.09 5.07
CA GLU A 339 5.28 17.51 5.23
C GLU A 339 5.62 16.62 4.03
N LEU A 340 6.84 16.70 3.51
CA LEU A 340 7.27 15.97 2.31
C LEU A 340 7.15 14.44 2.48
N GLN A 341 7.47 13.94 3.67
CA GLN A 341 7.43 12.50 3.99
C GLN A 341 6.03 11.99 4.38
N ASP A 342 5.06 12.88 4.54
CA ASP A 342 3.72 12.57 5.04
C ASP A 342 2.62 13.12 4.12
N PRO A 343 2.53 12.65 2.86
CA PRO A 343 1.55 13.14 1.91
C PRO A 343 0.12 12.75 2.30
N SER A 344 -0.86 13.57 1.93
CA SER A 344 -2.28 13.36 2.26
C SER A 344 -2.87 12.15 1.54
N LEU A 345 -3.18 11.08 2.29
CA LEU A 345 -3.94 9.92 1.81
C LEU A 345 -5.31 10.34 1.24
N LYS A 346 -6.00 11.26 1.91
CA LYS A 346 -7.30 11.77 1.45
C LYS A 346 -7.22 12.40 0.06
N LEU A 347 -6.31 13.35 -0.15
CA LEU A 347 -6.17 14.00 -1.46
C LEU A 347 -5.81 13.00 -2.56
N MET A 348 -4.91 12.07 -2.25
CA MET A 348 -4.49 11.02 -3.16
C MET A 348 -5.67 10.14 -3.57
N LEU A 349 -6.40 9.58 -2.60
CA LEU A 349 -7.54 8.68 -2.86
C LEU A 349 -8.69 9.39 -3.58
N GLN A 350 -8.95 10.67 -3.28
CA GLN A 350 -9.92 11.49 -4.01
C GLN A 350 -9.54 11.66 -5.50
N LYS A 351 -8.23 11.78 -5.82
CA LYS A 351 -7.77 11.79 -7.22
C LYS A 351 -7.97 10.45 -7.93
N LEU A 352 -8.03 9.37 -7.17
CA LEU A 352 -8.36 8.03 -7.65
C LEU A 352 -9.86 7.73 -7.61
N GLN A 353 -10.72 8.74 -7.34
CA GLN A 353 -12.19 8.67 -7.26
C GLN A 353 -12.75 7.81 -6.12
N PHE A 354 -12.05 7.71 -5.00
CA PHE A 354 -12.61 7.15 -3.77
C PHE A 354 -13.30 8.23 -2.93
N ASP A 355 -14.48 7.93 -2.38
CA ASP A 355 -15.08 8.74 -1.31
C ASP A 355 -14.31 8.49 -0.01
N THR A 356 -13.74 9.54 0.57
CA THR A 356 -12.74 9.41 1.65
C THR A 356 -13.12 10.25 2.86
N ILE A 357 -13.14 9.60 4.03
CA ILE A 357 -13.26 10.24 5.34
C ILE A 357 -11.88 10.31 5.95
N GLU A 358 -11.46 11.50 6.38
CA GLU A 358 -10.23 11.72 7.12
C GLU A 358 -10.56 11.90 8.60
N VAL A 359 -9.85 11.18 9.46
CA VAL A 359 -10.05 11.22 10.92
C VAL A 359 -8.78 11.59 11.65
N ASP A 360 -8.96 12.20 12.81
CA ASP A 360 -7.88 12.52 13.75
C ASP A 360 -7.71 11.41 14.80
N GLU A 361 -6.63 11.45 15.59
CA GLU A 361 -6.38 10.49 16.67
C GLU A 361 -7.52 10.47 17.71
N CYS A 362 -7.91 9.28 18.14
CA CYS A 362 -9.01 9.02 19.06
C CYS A 362 -10.40 9.49 18.55
N GLU A 363 -10.52 9.84 17.28
CA GLU A 363 -11.82 10.20 16.69
C GLU A 363 -12.67 8.95 16.47
N GLN A 364 -13.97 9.09 16.72
CA GLN A 364 -14.95 8.02 16.61
C GLN A 364 -15.93 8.30 15.47
N LEU A 365 -16.11 7.31 14.61
CA LEU A 365 -17.10 7.33 13.55
C LEU A 365 -18.21 6.33 13.87
N ALA A 366 -19.43 6.84 14.11
CA ALA A 366 -20.61 6.00 14.27
C ALA A 366 -20.99 5.35 12.93
N ILE A 367 -21.21 4.04 12.94
CA ILE A 367 -21.66 3.24 11.81
C ILE A 367 -22.94 2.48 12.19
N HIS A 368 -23.55 1.76 11.24
CA HIS A 368 -24.69 0.91 11.57
C HIS A 368 -24.30 -0.16 12.58
N SER A 369 -24.99 -0.20 13.71
CA SER A 369 -24.75 -1.16 14.82
C SER A 369 -23.33 -1.16 15.40
N GLY A 370 -22.59 -0.05 15.29
CA GLY A 370 -21.22 -0.03 15.78
C GLY A 370 -20.50 1.33 15.73
N ILE A 371 -19.22 1.27 16.02
CA ILE A 371 -18.31 2.42 16.03
C ILE A 371 -16.94 1.99 15.49
N ILE A 372 -16.37 2.80 14.61
CA ILE A 372 -14.95 2.73 14.22
C ILE A 372 -14.19 3.82 14.98
N THR A 373 -13.11 3.47 15.67
CA THR A 373 -12.28 4.45 16.39
C THR A 373 -10.85 4.43 15.87
N SER A 374 -10.32 5.60 15.55
CA SER A 374 -8.90 5.81 15.27
C SER A 374 -8.09 5.71 16.57
N ILE A 375 -7.07 4.87 16.59
CA ILE A 375 -6.19 4.67 17.75
C ILE A 375 -4.77 5.14 17.39
N PRO A 376 -4.09 5.91 18.22
CA PRO A 376 -2.71 6.30 17.98
C PRO A 376 -1.81 5.13 17.64
N PHE A 377 -1.05 5.28 16.55
CA PHE A 377 -0.10 4.30 16.04
C PHE A 377 1.32 4.77 16.37
N PHE A 378 2.14 3.92 16.99
CA PHE A 378 3.47 4.28 17.48
C PHE A 378 4.58 3.59 16.70
N GLY A 379 5.75 4.23 16.64
CA GLY A 379 6.96 3.65 16.04
C GLY A 379 6.90 3.47 14.53
N GLU A 380 7.59 2.47 14.04
CA GLU A 380 7.64 1.88 12.70
C GLU A 380 8.19 2.78 11.58
N HIS A 381 8.09 4.09 11.63
CA HIS A 381 8.49 5.02 10.55
C HIS A 381 9.90 5.62 10.71
N GLY A 382 10.80 4.94 11.44
CA GLY A 382 12.18 5.39 11.64
C GLY A 382 12.29 6.77 12.25
N ASP A 383 11.43 7.09 13.24
CA ASP A 383 11.33 8.37 13.95
C ASP A 383 11.05 9.59 13.05
N LEU A 384 10.54 9.39 11.84
CA LEU A 384 10.05 10.48 11.02
C LEU A 384 8.74 11.04 11.60
N ASN A 385 8.54 12.34 11.43
CA ASN A 385 7.28 13.00 11.83
C ASN A 385 6.16 12.69 10.82
N ILE A 386 5.66 11.45 10.87
CA ILE A 386 4.53 10.99 10.06
C ILE A 386 3.31 10.87 10.94
N ARG A 387 2.23 11.55 10.56
CA ARG A 387 0.95 11.55 11.26
C ARG A 387 -0.12 10.72 10.53
N SER A 388 0.02 10.51 9.22
CA SER A 388 -0.92 9.69 8.45
C SER A 388 -0.79 8.21 8.77
N LYS A 389 -0.98 7.87 10.08
CA LYS A 389 -0.95 6.52 10.61
C LYS A 389 -1.95 6.34 11.75
N SER A 390 -2.69 5.24 11.76
CA SER A 390 -3.69 4.90 12.77
C SER A 390 -3.81 3.38 12.92
N ALA A 391 -3.88 2.91 14.14
CA ALA A 391 -4.48 1.61 14.43
C ALA A 391 -6.01 1.79 14.53
N TRP A 392 -6.79 0.71 14.52
CA TRP A 392 -8.24 0.79 14.49
C TRP A 392 -8.89 -0.11 15.54
N THR A 393 -9.86 0.40 16.30
CA THR A 393 -10.85 -0.45 16.97
C THR A 393 -12.15 -0.44 16.17
N ILE A 394 -12.73 -1.62 16.02
CA ILE A 394 -14.04 -1.84 15.41
C ILE A 394 -14.95 -2.43 16.49
N GLU A 395 -15.94 -1.67 16.89
CA GLU A 395 -17.06 -2.19 17.68
C GLU A 395 -18.23 -2.45 16.73
N LEU A 396 -18.69 -3.70 16.62
CA LEU A 396 -19.77 -4.09 15.75
C LEU A 396 -20.63 -5.15 16.43
N GLU A 397 -21.94 -4.90 16.57
CA GLU A 397 -22.88 -5.80 17.23
C GLU A 397 -22.42 -6.31 18.61
N GLY A 398 -21.80 -5.44 19.41
CA GLY A 398 -21.28 -5.74 20.74
C GLY A 398 -19.98 -6.56 20.76
N LYS A 399 -19.35 -6.78 19.61
CA LYS A 399 -17.99 -7.35 19.52
C LYS A 399 -17.00 -6.22 19.32
N LYS A 400 -15.84 -6.34 19.96
CA LYS A 400 -14.78 -5.32 19.91
C LYS A 400 -13.46 -5.92 19.43
N LEU A 401 -12.98 -5.41 18.30
CA LEU A 401 -11.79 -5.88 17.61
C LEU A 401 -10.76 -4.75 17.55
N PHE A 402 -9.50 -5.04 17.83
CA PHE A 402 -8.40 -4.07 17.72
C PHE A 402 -7.38 -4.54 16.68
N PHE A 403 -7.10 -3.70 15.70
CA PHE A 403 -6.13 -3.91 14.62
C PHE A 403 -4.96 -2.95 14.84
N GLY A 404 -3.87 -3.46 15.40
CA GLY A 404 -2.68 -2.68 15.75
C GLY A 404 -1.76 -2.40 14.56
N ALA A 405 -1.90 -3.12 13.44
CA ALA A 405 -0.96 -3.09 12.32
C ALA A 405 0.49 -3.22 12.80
N ASP A 406 1.40 -2.45 12.24
CA ASP A 406 2.84 -2.46 12.57
C ASP A 406 3.18 -1.55 13.75
N SER A 407 2.15 -1.08 14.48
CA SER A 407 2.37 -0.22 15.63
C SER A 407 3.23 -0.89 16.69
N ALA A 408 4.36 -0.28 17.01
CA ALA A 408 5.28 -0.75 18.05
C ALA A 408 4.85 -0.30 19.46
N ASN A 409 5.44 -0.93 20.48
CA ASN A 409 5.36 -0.46 21.87
C ASN A 409 6.73 0.10 22.34
N PRO A 410 7.09 1.34 21.97
CA PRO A 410 8.34 1.94 22.45
C PRO A 410 8.30 2.30 23.95
N ASP A 411 7.13 2.48 24.52
CA ASP A 411 6.88 2.72 25.94
C ASP A 411 5.46 2.30 26.31
N VAL A 412 5.32 1.31 27.17
CA VAL A 412 4.03 0.78 27.64
C VAL A 412 3.11 1.85 28.26
N ASN A 413 3.65 2.97 28.74
CA ASN A 413 2.84 4.06 29.26
C ASN A 413 1.97 4.71 28.17
N LEU A 414 2.38 4.68 26.92
CA LEU A 414 1.55 5.11 25.79
C LEU A 414 0.26 4.27 25.72
N TYR A 415 0.38 2.96 25.82
CA TYR A 415 -0.79 2.06 25.80
C TYR A 415 -1.62 2.14 27.08
N LYS A 416 -1.03 2.45 28.26
CA LYS A 416 -1.79 2.68 29.49
C LYS A 416 -2.82 3.81 29.34
N HIS A 417 -2.49 4.86 28.61
CA HIS A 417 -3.41 5.96 28.36
C HIS A 417 -4.47 5.63 27.30
N LEU A 418 -4.26 4.59 26.48
CA LEU A 418 -5.22 4.09 25.51
C LEU A 418 -6.19 3.04 26.09
N THR A 419 -5.98 2.57 27.32
CA THR A 419 -6.82 1.55 27.96
C THR A 419 -8.32 1.84 27.86
N PRO A 420 -8.83 3.10 27.98
CA PRO A 420 -10.26 3.35 27.81
C PRO A 420 -10.84 2.93 26.47
N TYR A 421 -10.02 2.89 25.42
CA TYR A 421 -10.41 2.45 24.08
C TYR A 421 -10.16 0.95 23.86
N LEU A 422 -9.30 0.30 24.67
CA LEU A 422 -8.77 -1.04 24.46
C LEU A 422 -9.21 -2.06 25.54
N THR A 423 -10.31 -1.80 26.26
CA THR A 423 -10.91 -2.75 27.19
C THR A 423 -11.89 -3.69 26.50
N ASP A 424 -12.08 -4.87 27.08
CA ASP A 424 -13.08 -5.88 26.67
C ASP A 424 -12.92 -6.34 25.21
N LEU A 425 -11.69 -6.46 24.73
CA LEU A 425 -11.38 -6.87 23.37
C LEU A 425 -11.67 -8.35 23.16
N ASP A 426 -12.48 -8.66 22.14
CA ASP A 426 -12.66 -10.03 21.65
C ASP A 426 -11.42 -10.49 20.87
N VAL A 427 -10.81 -9.59 20.07
CA VAL A 427 -9.62 -9.89 19.26
C VAL A 427 -8.65 -8.71 19.30
N TYR A 428 -7.35 -9.02 19.38
CA TYR A 428 -6.26 -8.12 19.09
C TYR A 428 -5.41 -8.70 17.95
N ALA A 429 -5.34 -8.00 16.84
CA ALA A 429 -4.44 -8.32 15.72
C ALA A 429 -3.20 -7.40 15.78
N ILE A 430 -2.00 -7.98 15.80
CA ILE A 430 -0.73 -7.29 15.97
C ILE A 430 0.29 -7.69 14.89
N GLY A 431 0.95 -6.70 14.27
CA GLY A 431 2.17 -6.89 13.48
C GLY A 431 3.39 -7.03 14.39
N MET A 432 4.31 -7.92 14.03
CA MET A 432 5.53 -8.17 14.80
C MET A 432 6.79 -8.14 13.92
N GLU A 433 6.88 -7.18 13.00
CA GLU A 433 8.08 -6.90 12.20
C GLU A 433 9.15 -6.23 13.07
N CYS A 434 9.69 -6.98 14.05
CA CYS A 434 10.60 -6.46 15.09
C CYS A 434 11.96 -5.99 14.55
N VAL A 435 12.36 -6.42 13.36
CA VAL A 435 13.57 -6.01 12.65
C VAL A 435 13.22 -5.61 11.23
N GLY A 436 12.66 -4.44 11.07
CA GLY A 436 12.31 -3.88 9.77
C GLY A 436 13.51 -3.32 8.99
N ALA A 437 13.30 -2.90 7.76
CA ALA A 437 14.32 -2.27 6.93
C ALA A 437 14.79 -0.92 7.50
N PRO A 438 15.99 -0.43 7.14
CA PRO A 438 16.36 0.96 7.42
C PRO A 438 15.33 1.93 6.81
N TYR A 439 14.94 2.98 7.54
CA TYR A 439 13.93 3.94 7.06
C TYR A 439 14.23 4.51 5.66
N THR A 440 15.50 4.61 5.29
CA THR A 440 15.90 5.10 3.96
C THR A 440 15.54 4.16 2.81
N TRP A 441 15.16 2.92 3.11
CA TRP A 441 14.66 1.98 2.11
C TRP A 441 13.36 2.49 1.47
N LEU A 442 12.43 2.98 2.29
CA LEU A 442 11.21 3.64 1.79
C LEU A 442 11.39 5.15 1.61
N TYR A 443 11.98 5.86 2.57
CA TYR A 443 11.99 7.32 2.61
C TYR A 443 13.27 7.95 2.04
N GLY A 444 14.22 7.16 1.54
CA GLY A 444 15.51 7.65 1.03
C GLY A 444 15.40 8.66 -0.10
N ALA A 445 14.44 8.48 -1.01
CA ALA A 445 14.18 9.42 -2.10
C ALA A 445 13.74 10.82 -1.60
N LEU A 446 13.10 10.88 -0.44
CA LEU A 446 12.60 12.12 0.16
C LEU A 446 13.66 12.86 0.97
N CYS A 447 14.75 12.18 1.35
CA CYS A 447 15.88 12.83 2.03
C CYS A 447 16.57 13.82 1.08
N THR A 448 16.70 15.06 1.52
CA THR A 448 17.36 16.14 0.75
C THR A 448 18.86 16.22 1.02
N ALA A 449 19.32 15.60 2.12
CA ALA A 449 20.72 15.45 2.49
C ALA A 449 21.10 13.95 2.54
N LYS A 450 22.40 13.67 2.33
CA LYS A 450 22.94 12.30 2.46
C LYS A 450 22.81 11.80 3.90
N VAL A 451 22.19 10.64 4.07
CA VAL A 451 22.06 9.98 5.38
C VAL A 451 23.29 9.10 5.64
N PRO A 452 24.07 9.32 6.72
CA PRO A 452 25.16 8.46 7.12
C PRO A 452 24.67 7.03 7.46
N ASN A 453 25.50 6.01 7.21
CA ASN A 453 25.15 4.63 7.53
C ASN A 453 24.85 4.42 9.02
N THR A 454 25.60 5.06 9.91
CA THR A 454 25.36 5.01 11.36
C THR A 454 23.96 5.49 11.77
N ILE A 455 23.35 6.40 11.00
CA ILE A 455 21.95 6.82 11.21
C ILE A 455 21.00 5.79 10.64
N LYS A 456 21.27 5.27 9.44
CA LYS A 456 20.43 4.25 8.79
C LYS A 456 20.28 3.00 9.66
N ASP A 457 21.36 2.56 10.28
CA ASP A 457 21.40 1.34 11.09
C ASP A 457 20.60 1.46 12.39
N THR A 458 20.42 2.67 12.91
CA THR A 458 19.70 2.93 14.17
C THR A 458 18.25 3.36 13.98
N ARG A 459 17.86 3.76 12.77
CA ARG A 459 16.49 4.22 12.45
C ARG A 459 15.87 3.28 11.44
N ARG A 460 15.11 2.31 11.97
CA ARG A 460 14.51 1.22 11.19
C ARG A 460 12.99 1.29 11.24
N LEU A 461 12.35 0.58 10.34
CA LEU A 461 10.89 0.43 10.25
C LEU A 461 10.48 -0.76 11.16
N ASN A 462 10.68 -0.61 12.46
CA ASN A 462 10.44 -1.69 13.42
C ASN A 462 9.04 -1.62 14.02
N GLY A 463 8.33 -2.73 13.96
CA GLY A 463 7.20 -3.03 14.82
C GLY A 463 7.63 -3.54 16.21
N SER A 464 6.74 -4.23 16.93
CA SER A 464 7.02 -4.77 18.28
C SER A 464 7.81 -6.08 18.25
N ASP A 465 8.73 -6.25 19.21
CA ASP A 465 9.31 -7.53 19.57
C ASP A 465 8.42 -8.31 20.58
N ALA A 466 8.83 -9.50 21.01
CA ALA A 466 8.08 -10.34 21.93
C ALA A 466 7.84 -9.69 23.30
N SER A 467 8.82 -8.95 23.83
CA SER A 467 8.68 -8.26 25.12
C SER A 467 7.68 -7.11 25.02
N GLN A 468 7.85 -6.27 24.02
CA GLN A 468 6.98 -5.11 23.76
C GLN A 468 5.52 -5.54 23.51
N ALA A 469 5.31 -6.58 22.70
CA ALA A 469 4.00 -7.15 22.45
C ALA A 469 3.36 -7.72 23.72
N SER A 470 4.15 -8.44 24.53
CA SER A 470 3.68 -9.05 25.80
C SER A 470 3.24 -8.01 26.81
N GLU A 471 3.94 -6.88 26.95
CA GLU A 471 3.56 -5.79 27.85
C GLU A 471 2.19 -5.19 27.48
N VAL A 472 1.92 -5.02 26.18
CA VAL A 472 0.62 -4.53 25.71
C VAL A 472 -0.47 -5.56 26.01
N VAL A 473 -0.25 -6.83 25.73
CA VAL A 473 -1.22 -7.91 25.98
C VAL A 473 -1.54 -8.07 27.45
N GLU A 474 -0.54 -8.01 28.33
CA GLU A 474 -0.76 -8.04 29.79
C GLU A 474 -1.67 -6.88 30.27
N LEU A 475 -1.53 -5.72 29.62
CA LEU A 475 -2.31 -4.53 29.93
C LEU A 475 -3.77 -4.63 29.46
N ILE A 476 -4.01 -5.02 28.19
CA ILE A 476 -5.33 -4.96 27.55
C ILE A 476 -6.12 -6.28 27.62
N LYS A 477 -5.46 -7.40 27.86
CA LYS A 477 -6.03 -8.75 28.10
C LYS A 477 -7.11 -9.14 27.09
N PRO A 478 -6.79 -9.20 25.78
CA PRO A 478 -7.75 -9.62 24.76
C PRO A 478 -8.09 -11.11 24.91
N LYS A 479 -9.24 -11.54 24.39
CA LYS A 479 -9.64 -12.97 24.40
C LYS A 479 -8.86 -13.80 23.38
N HIS A 480 -8.59 -13.21 22.19
CA HIS A 480 -7.82 -13.84 21.10
C HIS A 480 -6.75 -12.88 20.60
N ILE A 481 -5.61 -13.43 20.21
CA ILE A 481 -4.51 -12.67 19.59
C ILE A 481 -4.20 -13.27 18.23
N PHE A 482 -4.15 -12.43 17.20
CA PHE A 482 -3.67 -12.77 15.87
C PHE A 482 -2.38 -12.02 15.56
N VAL A 483 -1.32 -12.75 15.21
CA VAL A 483 -0.10 -12.16 14.65
C VAL A 483 -0.21 -12.19 13.15
N TYR A 484 -0.03 -11.04 12.49
CA TYR A 484 -0.25 -10.83 11.05
C TYR A 484 0.68 -9.77 10.47
N ALA A 485 0.50 -9.36 9.22
CA ALA A 485 1.25 -8.30 8.54
C ALA A 485 2.76 -8.55 8.45
N LEU A 486 3.18 -9.82 8.29
CA LEU A 486 4.58 -10.21 8.17
C LEU A 486 4.96 -10.60 6.73
N GLY A 487 4.00 -10.78 5.83
CA GLY A 487 4.26 -11.24 4.47
C GLY A 487 4.83 -12.66 4.41
N MET A 488 4.33 -13.54 5.29
CA MET A 488 4.74 -14.95 5.34
C MET A 488 4.26 -15.76 4.13
N GLU A 489 3.28 -15.24 3.40
CA GLU A 489 2.68 -15.86 2.22
C GLU A 489 3.59 -15.69 0.99
N PRO A 490 4.06 -16.79 0.36
CA PRO A 490 5.03 -16.72 -0.74
C PRO A 490 4.54 -15.93 -1.96
N TRP A 491 3.22 -15.91 -2.21
CA TRP A 491 2.63 -15.18 -3.33
C TRP A 491 2.65 -13.65 -3.19
N TYR A 492 3.06 -13.13 -2.00
CA TYR A 492 3.24 -11.69 -1.76
C TYR A 492 4.70 -11.23 -1.84
N LYS A 493 5.65 -12.12 -2.15
CA LYS A 493 7.08 -11.81 -2.26
C LYS A 493 7.36 -10.63 -3.19
N TYR A 494 6.57 -10.48 -4.27
CA TYR A 494 6.77 -9.43 -5.26
C TYR A 494 6.63 -8.00 -4.70
N PHE A 495 5.89 -7.78 -3.62
CA PHE A 495 5.81 -6.48 -2.97
C PHE A 495 6.47 -6.44 -1.58
N MET A 496 6.64 -7.57 -0.90
CA MET A 496 7.34 -7.63 0.39
C MET A 496 8.86 -7.60 0.21
N GLY A 497 9.39 -8.29 -0.80
CA GLY A 497 10.83 -8.38 -1.06
C GLY A 497 11.60 -9.18 0.00
N ILE A 498 10.95 -9.83 0.97
CA ILE A 498 11.56 -10.59 2.07
C ILE A 498 10.92 -11.98 2.11
N GLU A 499 11.71 -12.99 2.44
CA GLU A 499 11.26 -14.33 2.78
C GLU A 499 11.74 -14.69 4.18
N TYR A 500 10.82 -15.14 5.03
CA TYR A 500 11.14 -15.59 6.38
C TYR A 500 11.33 -17.10 6.44
N ASN A 501 12.21 -17.52 7.33
CA ASN A 501 12.41 -18.94 7.65
C ASN A 501 12.44 -19.13 9.17
N GLU A 502 12.56 -20.37 9.62
CA GLU A 502 12.55 -20.74 11.04
C GLU A 502 13.63 -20.03 11.88
N ASN A 503 14.72 -19.55 11.27
CA ASN A 503 15.82 -18.85 11.95
C ASN A 503 15.68 -17.32 11.89
N SER A 504 14.69 -16.81 11.16
CA SER A 504 14.44 -15.36 11.09
C SER A 504 14.08 -14.81 12.47
N GLU A 505 14.62 -13.64 12.82
CA GLU A 505 14.39 -13.03 14.14
C GLU A 505 12.90 -12.86 14.43
N GLN A 506 12.12 -12.39 13.45
CA GLN A 506 10.67 -12.23 13.56
C GLN A 506 9.98 -13.52 13.96
N VAL A 507 10.32 -14.65 13.32
CA VAL A 507 9.76 -15.96 13.62
C VAL A 507 10.12 -16.43 15.04
N GLN A 508 11.35 -16.17 15.48
CA GLN A 508 11.79 -16.49 16.84
C GLN A 508 11.05 -15.63 17.88
N GLN A 509 10.88 -14.35 17.61
CA GLN A 509 10.16 -13.42 18.49
C GLN A 509 8.68 -13.81 18.62
N ILE A 510 8.01 -14.24 17.54
CA ILE A 510 6.63 -14.75 17.59
C ILE A 510 6.55 -16.02 18.45
N LYS A 511 7.50 -16.94 18.32
CA LYS A 511 7.55 -18.15 19.17
C LYS A 511 7.71 -17.79 20.64
N GLN A 512 8.60 -16.86 20.98
CA GLN A 512 8.80 -16.37 22.34
C GLN A 512 7.53 -15.69 22.87
N PHE A 513 6.91 -14.84 22.09
CA PHE A 513 5.64 -14.18 22.44
C PHE A 513 4.53 -15.19 22.74
N SER A 514 4.36 -16.20 21.86
CA SER A 514 3.36 -17.25 22.05
C SER A 514 3.61 -18.07 23.34
N GLN A 515 4.87 -18.34 23.70
CA GLN A 515 5.22 -19.01 24.96
C GLN A 515 4.90 -18.15 26.19
N THR A 516 5.14 -16.84 26.11
CA THR A 516 4.84 -15.91 27.20
C THR A 516 3.34 -15.80 27.44
N THR A 517 2.54 -15.67 26.39
CA THR A 517 1.08 -15.49 26.49
C THR A 517 0.35 -16.74 26.94
N GLN A 518 0.89 -17.95 26.71
CA GLN A 518 0.35 -19.21 27.26
C GLN A 518 0.25 -19.19 28.79
N GLN A 519 1.12 -18.43 29.47
CA GLN A 519 1.07 -18.30 30.94
C GLN A 519 -0.19 -17.56 31.43
N TRP A 520 -0.84 -16.83 30.55
CA TRP A 520 -2.05 -16.04 30.84
C TRP A 520 -3.34 -16.69 30.31
N ASP A 521 -3.26 -17.94 29.81
CA ASP A 521 -4.38 -18.65 29.18
C ASP A 521 -4.98 -17.89 27.99
N ILE A 522 -4.13 -17.12 27.27
CA ILE A 522 -4.49 -16.40 26.06
C ILE A 522 -3.96 -17.17 24.85
N GLN A 523 -4.84 -17.46 23.91
CA GLN A 523 -4.49 -18.14 22.67
C GLN A 523 -3.91 -17.13 21.65
N VAL A 524 -2.68 -17.42 21.18
CA VAL A 524 -2.03 -16.68 20.08
C VAL A 524 -2.01 -17.56 18.84
N GLU A 525 -2.41 -17.00 17.72
CA GLU A 525 -2.38 -17.64 16.40
C GLU A 525 -1.61 -16.75 15.42
N SER A 526 -0.56 -17.29 14.78
CA SER A 526 0.10 -16.64 13.64
C SER A 526 -0.70 -16.94 12.38
N LEU A 527 -1.17 -15.91 11.71
CA LEU A 527 -2.06 -16.03 10.56
C LEU A 527 -1.29 -16.31 9.27
N PHE A 528 -1.93 -17.09 8.38
CA PHE A 528 -1.42 -17.42 7.07
C PHE A 528 -2.59 -17.71 6.12
N ALA A 529 -2.53 -17.25 4.90
CA ALA A 529 -3.48 -17.44 3.80
C ALA A 529 -4.90 -16.95 4.11
N LYS A 530 -5.72 -17.74 4.77
CA LYS A 530 -7.10 -17.42 5.16
C LYS A 530 -7.40 -17.96 6.55
N ARG A 531 -8.07 -17.14 7.34
CA ARG A 531 -8.57 -17.55 8.66
C ARG A 531 -9.91 -16.90 8.95
N ASP A 532 -10.90 -17.70 9.30
CA ASP A 532 -12.23 -17.25 9.71
C ASP A 532 -12.43 -17.43 11.20
N LEU A 533 -12.91 -16.39 11.90
CA LEU A 533 -13.39 -16.44 13.27
C LEU A 533 -14.80 -15.86 13.31
N PHE A 534 -15.77 -16.69 13.67
CA PHE A 534 -17.14 -16.24 13.89
C PHE A 534 -17.38 -15.93 15.37
N LEU A 535 -17.87 -14.74 15.65
CA LEU A 535 -18.22 -14.24 16.98
C LEU A 535 -19.74 -14.12 17.09
N PRO A 536 -20.43 -15.10 17.69
CA PRO A 536 -21.90 -15.11 17.75
C PRO A 536 -22.43 -14.00 18.65
N ASN A 537 -23.61 -13.48 18.32
CA ASN A 537 -24.34 -12.60 19.23
C ASN A 537 -24.73 -13.41 20.47
N LEU A 538 -24.45 -12.85 21.65
CA LEU A 538 -24.93 -13.43 22.89
C LEU A 538 -26.42 -13.08 22.96
N GLY A 539 -27.28 -14.09 22.84
CA GLY A 539 -28.73 -13.95 22.90
C GLY A 539 -29.24 -13.37 24.22
#